data_8c67ece920603770544a055689a7b875
#
_entry.id   8c67ece920603770544a055689a7b875
#
_cell.length_a   1.000
_cell.length_b   1.000
_cell.length_c   1.000
_cell.angle_alpha   90.00
_cell.angle_beta   90.00
_cell.angle_gamma   90.00
#
_symmetry.space_group_name_H-M   'P 1'
#
loop_
_entity.id
_entity.type
_entity.pdbx_description
1 polymer ?
#
loop_
_entity_poly.entity_id
_entity_poly.type
_entity_poly.pdbx_seq_one_letter_code
_entity_poly.pdbx_strand_id
1 'polypeptide(L)'
;GTTVEIDVKRNGETMHFTVERSEISMPTVQSAMAGDDIGYIHIFSFGKHTADDFRDQLASLKIAGAKKLIIDVRMNPGGMIYAVTDVANQILTKGTVVSYHTKNGESESYDIEGIEDPLPMVVLIHKNSASASEILAGAVQDKQEGTIIGENSYGKGTVQAVFDAGEQKALKISIAEYRTPSGKTIDKVGIHPDIEVSQ
;
A
#
# COMPACT_ATOMS: atom_id res chain seq x y z
N GLY A 1 -23.24 -13.20 -15.38
CA GLY A 1 -22.78 -13.62 -14.09
C GLY A 1 -23.60 -14.74 -13.45
N THR A 2 -23.16 -15.25 -12.31
CA THR A 2 -23.94 -16.14 -11.47
C THR A 2 -24.72 -15.31 -10.46
N THR A 3 -25.84 -15.83 -9.94
CA THR A 3 -26.61 -15.17 -8.89
C THR A 3 -26.21 -15.69 -7.50
N VAL A 4 -26.50 -14.89 -6.48
CA VAL A 4 -26.39 -15.27 -5.07
C VAL A 4 -27.67 -14.82 -4.36
N GLU A 5 -28.22 -15.71 -3.53
CA GLU A 5 -29.33 -15.42 -2.64
C GLU A 5 -28.78 -14.91 -1.30
N ILE A 6 -29.31 -13.77 -0.83
CA ILE A 6 -28.89 -13.11 0.41
C ILE A 6 -30.11 -12.82 1.27
N ASP A 7 -30.11 -13.31 2.51
CA ASP A 7 -31.11 -12.99 3.52
C ASP A 7 -30.59 -11.90 4.44
N VAL A 8 -31.28 -10.78 4.52
CA VAL A 8 -30.94 -9.63 5.38
C VAL A 8 -32.03 -9.47 6.45
N LYS A 9 -31.65 -9.49 7.72
CA LYS A 9 -32.53 -9.14 8.81
C LYS A 9 -32.46 -7.65 9.10
N ARG A 10 -33.57 -6.94 8.89
CA ARG A 10 -33.69 -5.49 9.13
C ARG A 10 -34.98 -5.20 9.90
N ASN A 11 -34.87 -4.48 11.02
CA ASN A 11 -36.02 -4.12 11.89
C ASN A 11 -36.91 -5.34 12.33
N GLY A 12 -36.28 -6.51 12.49
CA GLY A 12 -36.98 -7.74 12.88
C GLY A 12 -37.55 -8.56 11.72
N GLU A 13 -37.62 -8.02 10.53
CA GLU A 13 -38.08 -8.71 9.32
C GLU A 13 -36.93 -9.31 8.52
N THR A 14 -37.15 -10.45 7.88
CA THR A 14 -36.21 -11.07 6.95
C THR A 14 -36.57 -10.66 5.53
N MET A 15 -35.65 -10.07 4.83
CA MET A 15 -35.78 -9.69 3.43
C MET A 15 -34.86 -10.57 2.58
N HIS A 16 -35.41 -11.12 1.49
CA HIS A 16 -34.66 -11.97 0.55
C HIS A 16 -34.26 -11.16 -0.68
N PHE A 17 -32.97 -11.27 -1.08
CA PHE A 17 -32.44 -10.61 -2.26
C PHE A 17 -31.75 -11.62 -3.16
N THR A 18 -32.06 -11.60 -4.45
CA THR A 18 -31.28 -12.28 -5.49
C THR A 18 -30.39 -11.25 -6.16
N VAL A 19 -29.07 -11.40 -6.01
CA VAL A 19 -28.07 -10.45 -6.53
C VAL A 19 -27.25 -11.13 -7.63
N GLU A 20 -27.19 -10.51 -8.81
CA GLU A 20 -26.30 -10.96 -9.86
C GLU A 20 -24.86 -10.51 -9.56
N ARG A 21 -23.92 -11.47 -9.61
CA ARG A 21 -22.49 -11.17 -9.46
C ARG A 21 -21.96 -10.50 -10.73
N SER A 22 -21.34 -9.36 -10.58
CA SER A 22 -20.60 -8.66 -11.62
C SER A 22 -19.19 -8.35 -11.14
N GLU A 23 -18.30 -8.08 -12.06
CA GLU A 23 -16.98 -7.53 -11.73
C GLU A 23 -17.17 -6.10 -11.23
N ILE A 24 -16.68 -5.81 -10.03
CA ILE A 24 -16.74 -4.49 -9.42
C ILE A 24 -15.31 -4.00 -9.27
N SER A 25 -15.00 -2.88 -9.90
CA SER A 25 -13.77 -2.13 -9.63
C SER A 25 -14.05 -1.11 -8.52
N MET A 26 -13.47 -1.32 -7.36
CA MET A 26 -13.50 -0.33 -6.27
C MET A 26 -12.28 0.56 -6.40
N PRO A 27 -12.44 1.89 -6.39
CA PRO A 27 -11.31 2.80 -6.37
C PRO A 27 -10.43 2.51 -5.15
N THR A 28 -9.13 2.31 -5.40
CA THR A 28 -8.15 2.07 -4.34
C THR A 28 -7.41 3.34 -3.91
N VAL A 29 -7.63 4.44 -4.63
CA VAL A 29 -7.02 5.74 -4.39
C VAL A 29 -8.09 6.82 -4.44
N GLN A 30 -8.02 7.76 -3.50
CA GLN A 30 -8.81 8.99 -3.50
C GLN A 30 -7.91 10.18 -3.19
N SER A 31 -8.19 11.33 -3.77
CA SER A 31 -7.41 12.54 -3.54
C SER A 31 -8.26 13.78 -3.35
N ALA A 32 -7.69 14.78 -2.68
CA ALA A 32 -8.25 16.11 -2.53
C ALA A 32 -7.13 17.13 -2.28
N MET A 33 -7.37 18.40 -2.56
CA MET A 33 -6.52 19.47 -2.07
C MET A 33 -6.76 19.69 -0.57
N ALA A 34 -5.69 19.76 0.21
CA ALA A 34 -5.70 20.08 1.64
C ALA A 34 -5.10 21.49 1.84
N GLY A 35 -5.87 22.53 1.50
CA GLY A 35 -5.40 23.90 1.40
C GLY A 35 -4.94 24.26 -0.02
N ASP A 36 -4.13 25.31 -0.13
CA ASP A 36 -3.83 25.93 -1.42
C ASP A 36 -2.74 25.19 -2.22
N ASP A 37 -1.78 24.54 -1.55
CA ASP A 37 -0.60 23.94 -2.18
C ASP A 37 -0.29 22.50 -1.73
N ILE A 38 -1.19 21.86 -0.98
CA ILE A 38 -1.01 20.51 -0.45
C ILE A 38 -1.99 19.55 -1.12
N GLY A 39 -1.48 18.54 -1.81
CA GLY A 39 -2.25 17.42 -2.29
C GLY A 39 -2.34 16.31 -1.22
N TYR A 40 -3.55 15.85 -0.93
CA TYR A 40 -3.80 14.69 -0.08
C TYR A 40 -4.20 13.51 -0.94
N ILE A 41 -3.55 12.37 -0.76
CA ILE A 41 -3.85 11.11 -1.45
C ILE A 41 -4.03 10.01 -0.41
N HIS A 42 -5.20 9.40 -0.36
CA HIS A 42 -5.47 8.21 0.45
C HIS A 42 -5.41 6.96 -0.42
N ILE A 43 -4.58 6.02 -0.05
CA ILE A 43 -4.44 4.70 -0.69
C ILE A 43 -5.05 3.66 0.26
N PHE A 44 -6.19 3.07 -0.12
CA PHE A 44 -6.91 2.09 0.69
C PHE A 44 -6.30 0.70 0.65
N SER A 45 -5.71 0.33 -0.49
CA SER A 45 -5.00 -0.93 -0.71
C SER A 45 -4.16 -0.86 -1.97
N PHE A 46 -3.20 -1.78 -2.12
CA PHE A 46 -2.36 -1.88 -3.32
C PHE A 46 -2.88 -2.99 -4.24
N GLY A 47 -3.85 -2.66 -5.08
CA GLY A 47 -4.46 -3.55 -6.07
C GLY A 47 -3.90 -3.36 -7.48
N LYS A 48 -4.50 -4.09 -8.43
CA LYS A 48 -4.05 -4.14 -9.84
C LYS A 48 -3.99 -2.76 -10.52
N HIS A 49 -4.93 -1.87 -10.19
CA HIS A 49 -5.08 -0.56 -10.84
C HIS A 49 -4.59 0.60 -9.97
N THR A 50 -4.09 0.32 -8.76
CA THR A 50 -3.71 1.37 -7.80
C THR A 50 -2.66 2.34 -8.34
N ALA A 51 -1.67 1.84 -9.08
CA ALA A 51 -0.61 2.70 -9.63
C ALA A 51 -1.12 3.63 -10.73
N ASP A 52 -2.05 3.16 -11.55
CA ASP A 52 -2.70 3.98 -12.58
C ASP A 52 -3.63 5.02 -11.95
N ASP A 53 -4.48 4.60 -10.99
CA ASP A 53 -5.35 5.49 -10.23
C ASP A 53 -4.53 6.56 -9.51
N PHE A 54 -3.41 6.17 -8.89
CA PHE A 54 -2.50 7.09 -8.19
C PHE A 54 -1.91 8.12 -9.14
N ARG A 55 -1.44 7.69 -10.31
CA ARG A 55 -0.90 8.59 -11.35
C ARG A 55 -1.91 9.66 -11.74
N ASP A 56 -3.13 9.24 -12.02
CA ASP A 56 -4.19 10.14 -12.50
C ASP A 56 -4.61 11.12 -11.40
N GLN A 57 -4.69 10.66 -10.15
CA GLN A 57 -4.96 11.52 -8.99
C GLN A 57 -3.80 12.50 -8.73
N LEU A 58 -2.55 12.04 -8.77
CA LEU A 58 -1.37 12.89 -8.60
C LEU A 58 -1.28 13.97 -9.70
N ALA A 59 -1.55 13.60 -10.95
CA ALA A 59 -1.59 14.56 -12.06
C ALA A 59 -2.67 15.62 -11.83
N SER A 60 -3.86 15.21 -11.41
CA SER A 60 -4.96 16.13 -11.09
C SER A 60 -4.61 17.11 -9.97
N LEU A 61 -3.96 16.63 -8.90
CA LEU A 61 -3.49 17.49 -7.81
C LEU A 61 -2.41 18.48 -8.27
N LYS A 62 -1.46 18.05 -9.09
CA LYS A 62 -0.44 18.94 -9.66
C LYS A 62 -1.06 20.04 -10.53
N ILE A 63 -2.06 19.70 -11.33
CA ILE A 63 -2.83 20.69 -12.13
C ILE A 63 -3.58 21.67 -11.21
N ALA A 64 -4.11 21.19 -10.09
CA ALA A 64 -4.78 22.01 -9.08
C ALA A 64 -3.83 22.89 -8.24
N GLY A 65 -2.50 22.75 -8.43
CA GLY A 65 -1.49 23.60 -7.78
C GLY A 65 -0.80 22.96 -6.59
N ALA A 66 -0.94 21.65 -6.38
CA ALA A 66 -0.22 20.96 -5.31
C ALA A 66 1.31 21.03 -5.52
N LYS A 67 2.02 21.45 -4.47
CA LYS A 67 3.48 21.54 -4.39
C LYS A 67 4.06 20.65 -3.29
N LYS A 68 3.21 20.04 -2.50
CA LYS A 68 3.53 19.13 -1.39
C LYS A 68 2.50 18.01 -1.35
N LEU A 69 2.85 16.87 -0.78
CA LEU A 69 1.96 15.72 -0.71
C LEU A 69 1.78 15.23 0.74
N ILE A 70 0.56 14.83 1.04
CA ILE A 70 0.23 13.94 2.16
C ILE A 70 -0.24 12.63 1.55
N ILE A 71 0.49 11.56 1.81
CA ILE A 71 0.12 10.21 1.38
C ILE A 71 -0.37 9.46 2.60
N ASP A 72 -1.64 9.07 2.59
CA ASP A 72 -2.27 8.39 3.72
C ASP A 72 -2.42 6.90 3.42
N VAL A 73 -1.70 6.08 4.17
CA VAL A 73 -1.80 4.61 4.15
C VAL A 73 -2.29 4.06 5.50
N ARG A 74 -2.93 4.89 6.31
CA ARG A 74 -3.57 4.43 7.55
C ARG A 74 -4.67 3.44 7.21
N MET A 75 -4.80 2.37 8.01
CA MET A 75 -5.75 1.28 7.79
C MET A 75 -5.55 0.48 6.48
N ASN A 76 -4.51 0.76 5.70
CA ASN A 76 -4.21 0.03 4.48
C ASN A 76 -3.46 -1.28 4.80
N PRO A 77 -4.05 -2.46 4.57
CA PRO A 77 -3.45 -3.75 4.92
C PRO A 77 -2.32 -4.18 3.97
N GLY A 78 -2.00 -3.35 2.97
CA GLY A 78 -1.04 -3.64 1.92
C GLY A 78 -1.68 -4.09 0.62
N GLY A 79 -1.05 -5.03 -0.05
CA GLY A 79 -1.50 -5.56 -1.33
C GLY A 79 -0.34 -6.08 -2.18
N MET A 80 -0.40 -5.80 -3.47
CA MET A 80 0.55 -6.33 -4.45
C MET A 80 1.86 -5.53 -4.44
N ILE A 81 2.99 -6.24 -4.47
CA ILE A 81 4.31 -5.61 -4.43
C ILE A 81 4.57 -4.75 -5.66
N TYR A 82 4.20 -5.19 -6.85
CA TYR A 82 4.37 -4.40 -8.06
C TYR A 82 3.56 -3.10 -8.01
N ALA A 83 2.36 -3.12 -7.40
CA ALA A 83 1.55 -1.91 -7.29
C ALA A 83 2.20 -0.86 -6.39
N VAL A 84 2.82 -1.25 -5.26
CA VAL A 84 3.53 -0.30 -4.39
C VAL A 84 4.84 0.16 -5.01
N THR A 85 5.57 -0.69 -5.73
CA THR A 85 6.79 -0.26 -6.44
C THR A 85 6.48 0.71 -7.57
N ASP A 86 5.38 0.49 -8.31
CA ASP A 86 4.93 1.41 -9.36
C ASP A 86 4.41 2.74 -8.80
N VAL A 87 3.79 2.75 -7.61
CA VAL A 87 3.46 3.99 -6.88
C VAL A 87 4.74 4.70 -6.44
N ALA A 88 5.68 3.98 -5.83
CA ALA A 88 6.97 4.53 -5.41
C ALA A 88 7.75 5.16 -6.59
N ASN A 89 7.71 4.52 -7.76
CA ASN A 89 8.35 5.00 -8.98
C ASN A 89 7.84 6.38 -9.46
N GLN A 90 6.66 6.81 -9.00
CA GLN A 90 6.06 8.09 -9.38
C GLN A 90 6.38 9.23 -8.42
N ILE A 91 6.94 8.92 -7.24
CA ILE A 91 7.13 9.90 -6.17
C ILE A 91 8.51 9.87 -5.52
N LEU A 92 9.34 8.85 -5.77
CA LEU A 92 10.69 8.72 -5.21
C LEU A 92 11.75 8.82 -6.30
N THR A 93 12.98 9.13 -5.90
CA THR A 93 14.14 9.08 -6.79
C THR A 93 14.54 7.65 -7.10
N LYS A 94 15.41 7.47 -8.12
CA LYS A 94 15.97 6.18 -8.52
C LYS A 94 16.57 5.39 -7.35
N GLY A 95 16.40 4.06 -7.40
CA GLY A 95 17.06 3.12 -6.48
C GLY A 95 16.10 2.08 -5.91
N THR A 96 16.56 1.37 -4.90
CA THR A 96 15.82 0.29 -4.26
C THR A 96 14.63 0.82 -3.46
N VAL A 97 13.49 0.15 -3.58
CA VAL A 97 12.28 0.39 -2.78
C VAL A 97 12.17 -0.64 -1.67
N VAL A 98 12.47 -1.89 -1.98
CA VAL A 98 12.42 -3.00 -1.02
C VAL A 98 13.31 -4.14 -1.52
N SER A 99 13.87 -4.91 -0.61
CA SER A 99 14.49 -6.19 -0.92
C SER A 99 13.79 -7.31 -0.16
N TYR A 100 13.92 -8.56 -0.66
CA TYR A 100 13.51 -9.71 0.12
C TYR A 100 14.67 -10.71 0.22
N HIS A 101 14.68 -11.45 1.33
CA HIS A 101 15.71 -12.39 1.66
C HIS A 101 15.08 -13.75 1.98
N THR A 102 15.48 -14.78 1.26
CA THR A 102 15.03 -16.16 1.50
C THR A 102 15.85 -16.80 2.63
N LYS A 103 15.31 -17.87 3.20
CA LYS A 103 16.04 -18.68 4.20
C LYS A 103 17.34 -19.32 3.66
N ASN A 104 17.43 -19.49 2.35
CA ASN A 104 18.60 -20.07 1.68
C ASN A 104 19.71 -19.05 1.41
N GLY A 105 19.52 -17.79 1.81
CA GLY A 105 20.49 -16.69 1.64
C GLY A 105 20.39 -15.98 0.28
N GLU A 106 19.44 -16.33 -0.57
CA GLU A 106 19.16 -15.59 -1.79
C GLU A 106 18.48 -14.28 -1.44
N SER A 107 18.83 -13.22 -2.15
CA SER A 107 18.19 -11.91 -2.01
C SER A 107 17.89 -11.32 -3.38
N GLU A 108 16.79 -10.58 -3.48
CA GLU A 108 16.40 -9.85 -4.66
C GLU A 108 15.88 -8.48 -4.25
N SER A 109 16.12 -7.45 -5.09
CA SER A 109 15.65 -6.09 -4.86
C SER A 109 14.63 -5.70 -5.91
N TYR A 110 13.70 -4.84 -5.50
CA TYR A 110 12.80 -4.12 -6.37
C TYR A 110 13.29 -2.68 -6.49
N ASP A 111 13.91 -2.40 -7.63
CA ASP A 111 14.48 -1.09 -7.93
C ASP A 111 13.56 -0.32 -8.86
N ILE A 112 13.58 1.00 -8.75
CA ILE A 112 12.80 1.92 -9.57
C ILE A 112 13.73 2.88 -10.32
N GLU A 113 13.30 3.33 -11.49
CA GLU A 113 13.97 4.45 -12.18
C GLU A 113 13.65 5.79 -11.50
N GLY A 114 12.46 5.90 -10.90
CA GLY A 114 12.06 7.04 -10.10
C GLY A 114 11.87 8.33 -10.91
N ILE A 115 11.82 9.45 -10.18
CA ILE A 115 11.73 10.81 -10.73
C ILE A 115 12.88 11.67 -10.21
N GLU A 116 13.25 12.72 -10.95
CA GLU A 116 14.41 13.57 -10.59
C GLU A 116 14.10 14.55 -9.45
N ASP A 117 12.86 15.05 -9.36
CA ASP A 117 12.46 16.11 -8.42
C ASP A 117 11.17 15.73 -7.68
N PRO A 118 11.26 14.90 -6.62
CA PRO A 118 10.12 14.54 -5.79
C PRO A 118 9.53 15.75 -5.07
N LEU A 119 8.19 15.80 -5.00
CA LEU A 119 7.54 16.80 -4.16
C LEU A 119 7.82 16.50 -2.67
N PRO A 120 8.03 17.53 -1.84
CA PRO A 120 8.09 17.36 -0.39
C PRO A 120 6.84 16.60 0.08
N MET A 121 7.03 15.56 0.90
CA MET A 121 5.92 14.71 1.29
C MET A 121 5.97 14.26 2.74
N VAL A 122 4.80 13.93 3.27
CA VAL A 122 4.64 13.15 4.49
C VAL A 122 3.83 11.91 4.19
N VAL A 123 4.13 10.81 4.90
CA VAL A 123 3.36 9.57 4.82
C VAL A 123 2.72 9.31 6.18
N LEU A 124 1.39 9.18 6.19
CA LEU A 124 0.63 8.87 7.39
C LEU A 124 0.48 7.36 7.54
N ILE A 125 0.95 6.84 8.67
CA ILE A 125 0.87 5.42 9.03
C ILE A 125 0.10 5.21 10.33
N HIS A 126 -0.35 3.97 10.56
CA HIS A 126 -1.09 3.56 11.73
C HIS A 126 -0.79 2.08 12.03
N LYS A 127 -1.06 1.60 13.23
CA LYS A 127 -0.85 0.19 13.62
C LYS A 127 -1.48 -0.88 12.71
N ASN A 128 -2.41 -0.49 11.84
CA ASN A 128 -3.01 -1.36 10.82
C ASN A 128 -2.46 -1.11 9.40
N SER A 129 -1.49 -0.21 9.24
CA SER A 129 -0.71 -0.10 8.00
C SER A 129 0.23 -1.28 7.90
N ALA A 130 0.09 -2.13 6.88
CA ALA A 130 0.80 -3.41 6.81
C ALA A 130 1.38 -3.70 5.42
N SER A 131 2.43 -4.53 5.36
CA SER A 131 2.96 -5.11 4.12
C SER A 131 3.38 -4.02 3.11
N ALA A 132 2.71 -3.93 1.94
CA ALA A 132 3.02 -2.91 0.92
C ALA A 132 2.98 -1.47 1.45
N SER A 133 2.13 -1.17 2.44
CA SER A 133 2.12 0.15 3.10
C SER A 133 3.42 0.41 3.87
N GLU A 134 3.98 -0.64 4.48
CA GLU A 134 5.25 -0.57 5.21
C GLU A 134 6.44 -0.49 4.25
N ILE A 135 6.33 -1.13 3.08
CA ILE A 135 7.31 -1.00 2.01
C ILE A 135 7.39 0.46 1.55
N LEU A 136 6.25 1.11 1.27
CA LEU A 136 6.22 2.50 0.85
C LEU A 136 6.79 3.42 1.93
N ALA A 137 6.30 3.31 3.17
CA ALA A 137 6.76 4.14 4.28
C ALA A 137 8.25 3.95 4.55
N GLY A 138 8.74 2.70 4.57
CA GLY A 138 10.15 2.38 4.77
C GLY A 138 11.05 2.90 3.65
N ALA A 139 10.59 2.86 2.39
CA ALA A 139 11.33 3.43 1.27
C ALA A 139 11.44 4.96 1.37
N VAL A 140 10.33 5.65 1.67
CA VAL A 140 10.31 7.11 1.87
C VAL A 140 11.24 7.52 3.01
N GLN A 141 11.19 6.80 4.13
CA GLN A 141 12.01 7.09 5.31
C GLN A 141 13.51 6.85 5.05
N ASP A 142 13.87 5.68 4.53
CA ASP A 142 15.28 5.32 4.31
C ASP A 142 15.96 6.17 3.22
N LYS A 143 15.20 6.60 2.21
CA LYS A 143 15.69 7.55 1.19
C LYS A 143 15.72 9.00 1.67
N GLN A 144 15.13 9.29 2.85
CA GLN A 144 15.00 10.65 3.38
C GLN A 144 14.24 11.60 2.46
N GLU A 145 13.28 11.07 1.71
CA GLU A 145 12.50 11.82 0.72
C GLU A 145 11.14 12.28 1.27
N GLY A 146 10.84 11.98 2.54
CA GLY A 146 9.64 12.42 3.25
C GLY A 146 9.71 12.11 4.73
N THR A 147 8.70 12.54 5.47
CA THR A 147 8.56 12.33 6.92
C THR A 147 7.43 11.36 7.19
N ILE A 148 7.66 10.37 8.02
CA ILE A 148 6.66 9.39 8.43
C ILE A 148 6.00 9.86 9.72
N ILE A 149 4.67 9.96 9.72
CA ILE A 149 3.88 10.49 10.84
C ILE A 149 2.80 9.49 11.24
N GLY A 150 2.60 9.28 12.53
CA GLY A 150 1.51 8.44 13.06
C GLY A 150 1.92 7.47 14.15
N GLU A 151 1.35 6.28 14.13
CA GLU A 151 1.67 5.18 15.05
C GLU A 151 2.62 4.18 14.38
N ASN A 152 3.37 3.39 15.18
CA ASN A 152 4.16 2.28 14.64
C ASN A 152 3.28 1.35 13.79
N SER A 153 3.77 0.97 12.61
CA SER A 153 3.01 0.12 11.71
C SER A 153 2.91 -1.33 12.19
N TYR A 154 2.18 -2.17 11.46
CA TYR A 154 1.80 -3.53 11.90
C TYR A 154 2.98 -4.49 12.06
N GLY A 155 4.00 -4.41 11.20
CA GLY A 155 5.13 -5.36 11.19
C GLY A 155 4.85 -6.64 10.39
N LYS A 156 4.26 -6.55 9.21
CA LYS A 156 4.07 -7.68 8.29
C LYS A 156 5.14 -7.67 7.21
N GLY A 157 6.31 -8.20 7.57
CA GLY A 157 7.50 -8.23 6.70
C GLY A 157 7.73 -9.53 5.95
N THR A 158 6.73 -10.41 5.79
CA THR A 158 6.89 -11.70 5.12
C THR A 158 6.34 -11.73 3.70
N VAL A 159 7.11 -12.35 2.78
CA VAL A 159 6.66 -12.73 1.44
C VAL A 159 5.95 -14.07 1.51
N GLN A 160 4.75 -14.14 0.94
CA GLN A 160 3.97 -15.37 0.88
C GLN A 160 3.79 -15.82 -0.56
N ALA A 161 4.05 -17.09 -0.83
CA ALA A 161 3.74 -17.73 -2.10
C ALA A 161 2.59 -18.74 -1.94
N VAL A 162 1.81 -18.87 -3.00
CA VAL A 162 0.72 -19.85 -3.09
C VAL A 162 1.14 -20.94 -4.06
N PHE A 163 1.16 -22.17 -3.57
CA PHE A 163 1.48 -23.37 -4.34
C PHE A 163 0.21 -24.17 -4.59
N ASP A 164 0.02 -24.62 -5.81
CA ASP A 164 -1.04 -25.59 -6.13
C ASP A 164 -0.72 -26.93 -5.45
N ALA A 165 -1.66 -27.43 -4.67
CA ALA A 165 -1.57 -28.71 -3.97
C ALA A 165 -2.49 -29.79 -4.59
N GLY A 166 -2.99 -29.56 -5.80
CA GLY A 166 -3.90 -30.47 -6.51
C GLY A 166 -5.33 -30.49 -5.94
N GLU A 167 -6.27 -31.12 -6.63
CA GLU A 167 -7.66 -31.32 -6.18
C GLU A 167 -8.32 -30.02 -5.65
N GLN A 168 -8.11 -28.87 -6.33
CA GLN A 168 -8.63 -27.54 -5.92
C GLN A 168 -8.11 -27.06 -4.53
N LYS A 169 -6.96 -27.59 -4.09
CA LYS A 169 -6.30 -27.18 -2.85
C LYS A 169 -5.12 -26.30 -3.17
N ALA A 170 -4.82 -25.36 -2.27
CA ALA A 170 -3.65 -24.51 -2.36
C ALA A 170 -2.94 -24.43 -1.00
N LEU A 171 -1.62 -24.31 -1.05
CA LEU A 171 -0.78 -24.14 0.13
C LEU A 171 -0.14 -22.76 0.09
N LYS A 172 -0.43 -21.92 1.10
CA LYS A 172 0.15 -20.58 1.24
C LYS A 172 1.26 -20.62 2.28
N ILE A 173 2.50 -20.36 1.86
CA ILE A 173 3.70 -20.46 2.71
C ILE A 173 4.47 -19.14 2.69
N SER A 174 5.00 -18.73 3.85
CA SER A 174 6.00 -17.65 3.92
C SER A 174 7.35 -18.16 3.45
N ILE A 175 7.89 -17.55 2.39
CA ILE A 175 9.10 -17.99 1.70
C ILE A 175 10.30 -17.06 1.89
N ALA A 176 10.07 -15.80 2.24
CA ALA A 176 11.11 -14.78 2.42
C ALA A 176 10.64 -13.68 3.37
N GLU A 177 11.58 -12.81 3.76
CA GLU A 177 11.33 -11.62 4.56
C GLU A 177 11.67 -10.35 3.77
N TYR A 178 10.80 -9.34 3.86
CA TYR A 178 11.06 -8.01 3.32
C TYR A 178 12.01 -7.22 4.20
N ARG A 179 12.85 -6.44 3.55
CA ARG A 179 13.69 -5.43 4.19
C ARG A 179 13.56 -4.09 3.48
N THR A 180 13.68 -3.02 4.25
CA THR A 180 13.72 -1.67 3.72
C THR A 180 14.98 -1.46 2.86
N PRO A 181 15.10 -0.37 2.09
CA PRO A 181 16.30 -0.09 1.30
C PRO A 181 17.61 -0.11 2.10
N SER A 182 17.58 0.32 3.37
CA SER A 182 18.75 0.27 4.26
C SER A 182 19.00 -1.11 4.89
N GLY A 183 18.18 -2.12 4.56
CA GLY A 183 18.33 -3.50 5.06
C GLY A 183 17.66 -3.77 6.42
N LYS A 184 16.89 -2.84 6.97
CA LYS A 184 16.13 -3.05 8.22
C LYS A 184 15.01 -4.05 8.00
N THR A 185 14.78 -4.93 8.97
CA THR A 185 13.64 -5.86 8.93
C THR A 185 12.34 -5.14 9.24
N ILE A 186 11.28 -5.50 8.52
CA ILE A 186 9.91 -5.04 8.78
C ILE A 186 9.16 -6.05 9.65
N ASP A 187 9.48 -7.35 9.52
CA ASP A 187 8.71 -8.42 10.18
C ASP A 187 8.73 -8.30 11.69
N LYS A 188 7.55 -8.23 12.31
CA LYS A 188 7.29 -8.07 13.76
C LYS A 188 7.85 -6.78 14.38
N VAL A 189 8.44 -5.90 13.58
CA VAL A 189 8.99 -4.62 14.02
C VAL A 189 8.13 -3.46 13.55
N GLY A 190 7.73 -3.47 12.27
CA GLY A 190 7.04 -2.38 11.63
C GLY A 190 7.98 -1.24 11.23
N ILE A 191 7.36 -0.15 10.81
CA ILE A 191 8.01 1.13 10.53
C ILE A 191 7.68 2.07 11.68
N HIS A 192 8.71 2.52 12.41
CA HIS A 192 8.56 3.55 13.43
C HIS A 192 8.40 4.91 12.75
N PRO A 193 7.38 5.70 13.11
CA PRO A 193 7.22 7.02 12.57
C PRO A 193 8.34 7.96 13.06
N ASP A 194 8.69 8.95 12.22
CA ASP A 194 9.63 10.01 12.59
C ASP A 194 8.98 10.99 13.59
N ILE A 195 7.64 11.14 13.47
CA ILE A 195 6.81 11.92 14.39
C ILE A 195 5.68 11.03 14.86
N GLU A 196 5.72 10.68 16.15
CA GLU A 196 4.68 9.85 16.76
C GLU A 196 3.45 10.69 17.11
N VAL A 197 2.29 10.22 16.66
CA VAL A 197 0.98 10.81 16.94
C VAL A 197 -0.01 9.68 17.19
N SER A 198 -0.53 9.60 18.40
CA SER A 198 -1.61 8.66 18.75
C SER A 198 -2.95 9.14 18.20
N GLN A 199 -3.77 8.20 17.72
CA GLN A 199 -5.16 8.45 17.29
C GLN A 199 -6.15 7.96 18.34
#